data_513bace07e03dbf3f34207ed911f1b8d
#
_entry.id   513bace07e03dbf3f34207ed911f1b8d
#
_cell.length_a   1.000
_cell.length_b   1.000
_cell.length_c   1.000
_cell.angle_alpha   90.00
_cell.angle_beta   90.00
_cell.angle_gamma   90.00
#
_symmetry.space_group_name_H-M   'P 1'
#
loop_
_entity.id
_entity.type
_entity.pdbx_description
1 polymer ?
#
loop_
_entity_poly.entity_id
_entity_poly.type
_entity_poly.pdbx_seq_one_letter_code
_entity_poly.pdbx_strand_id
1 'polypeptide(L)'
;GVRQPHGMHISGGESRIGAEFIQCQTCHMETQTGEPHAAPGAPEWHLAPVEQQWIDKSSAEICRQFKDPEMNGDRSLEDMALHVRDDELVAWGWKPGGNREPAPGSAEETYQAIETWAAAGAPCPDN
;
A
#
# COMPACT_ATOMS: atom_id res chain seq x y z
N GLY A 1 0.56 -3.81 -4.56
CA GLY A 1 1.91 -3.42 -4.18
C GLY A 1 2.96 -4.38 -4.71
N VAL A 2 4.09 -3.85 -5.17
CA VAL A 2 5.18 -4.67 -5.67
C VAL A 2 5.80 -5.43 -4.51
N ARG A 3 5.80 -6.76 -4.59
CA ARG A 3 6.40 -7.63 -3.60
C ARG A 3 7.91 -7.70 -3.84
N GLN A 4 8.65 -6.78 -3.22
CA GLN A 4 10.11 -6.84 -3.25
C GLN A 4 10.64 -7.16 -1.85
N PRO A 5 11.45 -8.22 -1.69
CA PRO A 5 12.10 -8.50 -0.41
C PRO A 5 13.13 -7.41 -0.09
N HIS A 6 13.36 -7.17 1.19
CA HIS A 6 14.45 -6.31 1.61
C HIS A 6 15.80 -6.92 1.20
N GLY A 7 16.71 -6.10 0.70
CA GLY A 7 18.03 -6.55 0.29
C GLY A 7 18.91 -7.11 1.42
N MET A 8 18.53 -6.84 2.67
CA MET A 8 19.18 -7.34 3.88
C MET A 8 18.40 -8.50 4.53
N HIS A 9 17.48 -9.14 3.83
CA HIS A 9 16.63 -10.20 4.35
C HIS A 9 15.83 -9.82 5.60
N ILE A 10 15.44 -8.55 5.70
CA ILE A 10 14.65 -8.03 6.81
C ILE A 10 13.19 -8.40 6.59
N SER A 11 12.52 -8.93 7.62
CA SER A 11 11.08 -9.18 7.61
C SER A 11 10.41 -8.53 8.81
N GLY A 12 9.12 -8.25 8.70
CA GLY A 12 8.33 -7.69 9.79
C GLY A 12 7.99 -8.70 10.89
N GLY A 13 8.20 -10.00 10.65
CA GLY A 13 7.77 -11.07 11.54
C GLY A 13 6.25 -11.15 11.68
N GLU A 14 5.76 -12.05 12.49
CA GLU A 14 4.32 -12.22 12.76
C GLU A 14 3.72 -10.99 13.47
N SER A 15 4.49 -10.36 14.35
CA SER A 15 4.06 -9.16 15.08
C SER A 15 4.04 -7.90 14.24
N ARG A 16 4.65 -7.90 13.07
CA ARG A 16 4.78 -6.74 12.20
C ARG A 16 5.50 -5.54 12.85
N ILE A 17 6.23 -5.78 13.94
CA ILE A 17 7.00 -4.73 14.64
C ILE A 17 8.27 -4.36 13.86
N GLY A 18 8.81 -5.30 13.09
CA GLY A 18 10.00 -5.08 12.29
C GLY A 18 10.94 -6.27 12.33
N ALA A 19 12.19 -6.12 11.88
CA ALA A 19 13.20 -7.17 11.77
C ALA A 19 13.48 -7.84 13.13
N GLU A 20 12.65 -8.77 13.48
CA GLU A 20 12.59 -9.56 14.71
C GLU A 20 12.49 -8.73 16.00
N PHE A 21 13.30 -7.68 16.17
CA PHE A 21 13.32 -6.85 17.38
C PHE A 21 13.53 -5.37 17.09
N ILE A 22 13.62 -4.98 15.83
CA ILE A 22 13.85 -3.59 15.42
C ILE A 22 12.57 -3.06 14.76
N GLN A 23 12.04 -1.96 15.27
CA GLN A 23 10.89 -1.30 14.66
C GLN A 23 11.23 -0.81 13.26
N CYS A 24 10.29 -0.93 12.32
CA CYS A 24 10.49 -0.50 10.94
C CYS A 24 10.84 1.00 10.86
N GLN A 25 10.27 1.82 11.75
CA GLN A 25 10.55 3.24 11.86
C GLN A 25 11.99 3.58 12.26
N THR A 26 12.76 2.62 12.76
CA THR A 26 14.19 2.83 13.03
C THR A 26 14.96 3.13 11.74
N CYS A 27 14.55 2.50 10.63
CA CYS A 27 15.16 2.71 9.32
C CYS A 27 14.26 3.54 8.38
N HIS A 28 12.94 3.32 8.44
CA HIS A 28 11.97 4.08 7.64
C HIS A 28 11.47 5.29 8.41
N MET A 29 11.86 6.48 7.98
CA MET A 29 11.48 7.74 8.60
C MET A 29 10.38 8.45 7.80
N GLU A 30 9.77 9.46 8.40
CA GLU A 30 8.75 10.28 7.73
C GLU A 30 9.32 11.15 6.60
N THR A 31 10.63 11.30 6.54
CA THR A 31 11.31 12.09 5.53
C THR A 31 12.40 11.31 4.83
N GLN A 32 12.69 11.67 3.59
CA GLN A 32 13.82 11.13 2.85
C GLN A 32 15.13 11.70 3.40
N THR A 33 16.11 10.86 3.58
CA THR A 33 17.45 11.29 4.03
C THR A 33 18.31 11.86 2.89
N GLY A 34 17.88 11.68 1.65
CA GLY A 34 18.65 12.05 0.46
C GLY A 34 19.74 11.06 0.06
N GLU A 35 20.02 10.05 0.89
CA GLU A 35 21.00 9.01 0.58
C GLU A 35 20.42 7.97 -0.38
N PRO A 36 21.13 7.64 -1.49
CA PRO A 36 20.58 6.74 -2.52
C PRO A 36 20.24 5.34 -2.03
N HIS A 37 20.89 4.89 -0.97
CA HIS A 37 20.72 3.53 -0.43
C HIS A 37 20.00 3.48 0.91
N ALA A 38 19.50 4.62 1.38
CA ALA A 38 18.74 4.66 2.62
C ALA A 38 17.38 3.97 2.47
N ALA A 39 16.85 3.46 3.57
CA ALA A 39 15.49 2.95 3.60
C ALA A 39 14.50 4.04 3.17
N PRO A 40 13.45 3.69 2.38
CA PRO A 40 12.47 4.70 1.95
C PRO A 40 11.80 5.38 3.12
N GLY A 41 11.79 6.73 3.11
CA GLY A 41 10.98 7.54 4.00
C GLY A 41 9.80 8.11 3.22
N ALA A 42 8.68 8.31 3.90
CA ALA A 42 7.48 8.90 3.33
C ALA A 42 6.68 9.61 4.42
N PRO A 43 5.86 10.62 4.07
CA PRO A 43 4.96 11.24 5.04
C PRO A 43 4.05 10.19 5.69
N GLU A 44 3.90 10.26 7.00
CA GLU A 44 3.04 9.34 7.77
C GLU A 44 3.35 7.85 7.53
N TRP A 45 4.63 7.52 7.28
CA TRP A 45 5.03 6.16 6.97
C TRP A 45 4.61 5.18 8.07
N HIS A 46 3.88 4.14 7.68
CA HIS A 46 3.47 3.03 8.55
C HIS A 46 3.19 1.78 7.71
N LEU A 47 3.17 0.62 8.35
CA LEU A 47 2.71 -0.61 7.71
C LEU A 47 1.19 -0.66 7.73
N ALA A 48 0.60 -1.14 6.64
CA ALA A 48 -0.80 -1.50 6.63
C ALA A 48 -1.06 -2.62 7.65
N PRO A 49 -2.26 -2.68 8.27
CA PRO A 49 -2.64 -3.79 9.12
C PRO A 49 -2.46 -5.14 8.43
N VAL A 50 -2.13 -6.18 9.21
CA VAL A 50 -1.84 -7.51 8.65
C VAL A 50 -3.03 -8.07 7.86
N GLU A 51 -4.24 -7.72 8.24
CA GLU A 51 -5.48 -8.13 7.56
C GLU A 51 -5.57 -7.60 6.14
N GLN A 52 -4.87 -6.50 5.83
CA GLN A 52 -4.87 -5.86 4.52
C GLN A 52 -3.77 -6.37 3.59
N GLN A 53 -2.96 -7.32 4.01
CA GLN A 53 -1.90 -7.85 3.14
C GLN A 53 -2.47 -8.65 1.98
N TRP A 54 -1.77 -8.59 0.83
CA TRP A 54 -2.13 -9.30 -0.40
C TRP A 54 -1.22 -10.48 -0.73
N ILE A 55 -0.22 -10.70 0.12
CA ILE A 55 0.76 -11.78 -0.09
C ILE A 55 0.03 -13.13 -0.12
N ASP A 56 0.35 -13.93 -1.14
CA ASP A 56 -0.17 -15.28 -1.37
C ASP A 56 -1.70 -15.36 -1.57
N LYS A 57 -2.35 -14.24 -1.88
CA LYS A 57 -3.76 -14.20 -2.23
C LYS A 57 -3.97 -14.15 -3.75
N SER A 58 -4.99 -14.84 -4.22
CA SER A 58 -5.42 -14.77 -5.62
C SER A 58 -6.07 -13.41 -5.93
N SER A 59 -6.20 -13.09 -7.21
CA SER A 59 -6.89 -11.87 -7.64
C SER A 59 -8.33 -11.81 -7.13
N ALA A 60 -9.04 -12.95 -7.09
CA ALA A 60 -10.39 -13.03 -6.56
C ALA A 60 -10.43 -12.74 -5.06
N GLU A 61 -9.48 -13.26 -4.29
CA GLU A 61 -9.38 -13.01 -2.85
C GLU A 61 -9.07 -11.55 -2.56
N ILE A 62 -8.13 -10.95 -3.29
CA ILE A 62 -7.79 -9.53 -3.18
C ILE A 62 -9.00 -8.66 -3.51
N CYS A 63 -9.72 -9.00 -4.58
CA CYS A 63 -10.92 -8.28 -4.99
C CYS A 63 -12.01 -8.32 -3.92
N ARG A 64 -12.29 -9.50 -3.36
CA ARG A 64 -13.26 -9.64 -2.27
C ARG A 64 -12.84 -8.89 -1.02
N GLN A 65 -11.56 -8.98 -0.66
CA GLN A 65 -11.00 -8.23 0.48
C GLN A 65 -11.15 -6.71 0.27
N PHE A 66 -10.84 -6.22 -0.92
CA PHE A 66 -10.95 -4.80 -1.26
C PHE A 66 -12.39 -4.28 -1.10
N LYS A 67 -13.38 -5.13 -1.34
CA LYS A 67 -14.80 -4.80 -1.20
C LYS A 67 -15.32 -4.92 0.22
N ASP A 68 -14.59 -5.56 1.11
CA ASP A 68 -15.02 -5.83 2.48
C ASP A 68 -14.58 -4.70 3.43
N PRO A 69 -15.51 -3.88 3.94
CA PRO A 69 -15.17 -2.79 4.85
C PRO A 69 -14.46 -3.27 6.13
N GLU A 70 -14.79 -4.45 6.63
CA GLU A 70 -14.16 -4.99 7.84
C GLU A 70 -12.67 -5.25 7.64
N MET A 71 -12.26 -5.54 6.41
CA MET A 71 -10.86 -5.77 6.03
C MET A 71 -10.11 -4.50 5.62
N ASN A 72 -10.79 -3.35 5.56
CA ASN A 72 -10.24 -2.09 5.04
C ASN A 72 -10.44 -0.89 5.99
N GLY A 73 -10.50 -1.13 7.28
CA GLY A 73 -10.70 -0.06 8.26
C GLY A 73 -12.05 0.64 8.11
N ASP A 74 -13.11 -0.15 7.87
CA ASP A 74 -14.50 0.32 7.68
C ASP A 74 -14.68 1.29 6.50
N ARG A 75 -13.83 1.20 5.48
CA ARG A 75 -13.95 2.02 4.27
C ARG A 75 -14.91 1.39 3.26
N SER A 76 -15.83 2.20 2.73
CA SER A 76 -16.61 1.85 1.54
C SER A 76 -15.73 1.86 0.28
N LEU A 77 -16.25 1.42 -0.88
CA LEU A 77 -15.52 1.53 -2.15
C LEU A 77 -15.24 2.98 -2.53
N GLU A 78 -16.16 3.90 -2.24
CA GLU A 78 -15.95 5.33 -2.42
C GLU A 78 -14.80 5.83 -1.55
N ASP A 79 -14.78 5.45 -0.27
CA ASP A 79 -13.70 5.79 0.66
C ASP A 79 -12.36 5.20 0.20
N MET A 80 -12.34 3.99 -0.36
CA MET A 80 -11.14 3.40 -0.92
C MET A 80 -10.63 4.18 -2.13
N ALA A 81 -11.52 4.64 -3.00
CA ALA A 81 -11.15 5.48 -4.13
C ALA A 81 -10.54 6.82 -3.66
N LEU A 82 -11.18 7.46 -2.68
CA LEU A 82 -10.67 8.69 -2.07
C LEU A 82 -9.33 8.48 -1.37
N HIS A 83 -9.16 7.37 -0.68
CA HIS A 83 -7.91 7.01 -0.02
C HIS A 83 -6.75 6.92 -1.03
N VAL A 84 -6.96 6.28 -2.16
CA VAL A 84 -5.94 6.18 -3.22
C VAL A 84 -5.54 7.56 -3.77
N ARG A 85 -6.48 8.49 -3.85
CA ARG A 85 -6.21 9.84 -4.37
C ARG A 85 -5.63 10.79 -3.33
N ASP A 86 -6.18 10.78 -2.11
CA ASP A 86 -6.02 11.87 -1.14
C ASP A 86 -5.13 11.52 0.07
N ASP A 87 -4.83 10.24 0.33
CA ASP A 87 -3.95 9.85 1.43
C ASP A 87 -2.50 10.25 1.14
N GLU A 88 -1.85 10.91 2.10
CA GLU A 88 -0.49 11.43 1.93
C GLU A 88 0.56 10.34 1.69
N LEU A 89 0.45 9.21 2.38
CA LEU A 89 1.38 8.09 2.20
C LEU A 89 1.20 7.44 0.83
N VAL A 90 -0.05 7.26 0.38
CA VAL A 90 -0.35 6.73 -0.96
C VAL A 90 0.08 7.73 -2.04
N ALA A 91 -0.19 9.02 -1.82
CA ALA A 91 0.21 10.08 -2.74
C ALA A 91 1.74 10.12 -2.95
N TRP A 92 2.50 9.84 -1.91
CA TRP A 92 3.95 9.72 -2.03
C TRP A 92 4.36 8.62 -3.04
N GLY A 93 3.62 7.51 -3.09
CA GLY A 93 3.90 6.42 -4.03
C GLY A 93 3.78 6.81 -5.50
N TRP A 94 3.00 7.84 -5.83
CA TRP A 94 2.88 8.37 -7.19
C TRP A 94 4.07 9.26 -7.59
N LYS A 95 4.70 9.90 -6.60
CA LYS A 95 5.87 10.78 -6.80
C LYS A 95 6.90 10.55 -5.69
N PRO A 96 7.52 9.38 -5.63
CA PRO A 96 8.53 9.10 -4.62
C PRO A 96 9.78 9.93 -4.88
N GLY A 97 10.42 10.38 -3.81
CA GLY A 97 11.63 11.18 -3.94
C GLY A 97 12.85 10.35 -4.38
N GLY A 98 13.92 11.06 -4.75
CA GLY A 98 15.20 10.46 -5.09
C GLY A 98 15.18 9.70 -6.41
N ASN A 99 15.80 8.52 -6.43
CA ASN A 99 15.92 7.63 -7.59
C ASN A 99 14.89 6.48 -7.60
N ARG A 100 13.80 6.61 -6.85
CA ARG A 100 12.76 5.59 -6.77
C ARG A 100 11.81 5.69 -7.94
N GLU A 101 11.35 4.55 -8.45
CA GLU A 101 10.36 4.50 -9.50
C GLU A 101 8.97 4.83 -8.93
N PRO A 102 8.21 5.74 -9.58
CA PRO A 102 6.84 5.99 -9.21
C PRO A 102 5.94 4.78 -9.51
N ALA A 103 4.82 4.68 -8.81
CA ALA A 103 3.79 3.71 -9.16
C ALA A 103 3.31 3.97 -10.59
N PRO A 104 2.98 2.92 -11.36
CA PRO A 104 2.48 3.10 -12.73
C PRO A 104 1.11 3.78 -12.75
N GLY A 105 0.88 4.62 -13.72
CA GLY A 105 -0.36 5.40 -13.86
C GLY A 105 -0.36 6.66 -13.01
N SER A 106 -1.53 7.06 -12.54
CA SER A 106 -1.69 8.23 -11.69
C SER A 106 -2.77 8.00 -10.63
N ALA A 107 -2.75 8.82 -9.59
CA ALA A 107 -3.77 8.80 -8.53
C ALA A 107 -5.17 9.05 -9.11
N GLU A 108 -5.30 10.02 -10.00
CA GLU A 108 -6.60 10.37 -10.60
C GLU A 108 -7.14 9.26 -11.50
N GLU A 109 -6.30 8.67 -12.36
CA GLU A 109 -6.70 7.53 -13.20
C GLU A 109 -7.14 6.33 -12.37
N THR A 110 -6.43 6.03 -11.29
CA THR A 110 -6.78 4.94 -10.38
C THR A 110 -8.07 5.24 -9.63
N TYR A 111 -8.24 6.46 -9.15
CA TYR A 111 -9.48 6.90 -8.52
C TYR A 111 -10.69 6.70 -9.46
N GLN A 112 -10.60 7.18 -10.69
CA GLN A 112 -11.67 7.04 -11.68
C GLN A 112 -11.93 5.58 -12.06
N ALA A 113 -10.89 4.76 -12.14
CA ALA A 113 -11.03 3.33 -12.41
C ALA A 113 -11.79 2.62 -11.27
N ILE A 114 -11.50 2.94 -10.02
CA ILE A 114 -12.20 2.38 -8.87
C ILE A 114 -13.67 2.81 -8.88
N GLU A 115 -13.96 4.09 -9.13
CA GLU A 115 -15.34 4.59 -9.21
C GLU A 115 -16.13 3.91 -10.34
N THR A 116 -15.54 3.80 -11.51
CA THR A 116 -16.17 3.14 -12.66
C THR A 116 -16.46 1.67 -12.36
N TRP A 117 -15.49 0.98 -11.78
CA TRP A 117 -15.65 -0.43 -11.38
C TRP A 117 -16.73 -0.60 -10.31
N ALA A 118 -16.76 0.28 -9.31
CA ALA A 118 -17.78 0.26 -8.25
C ALA A 118 -19.19 0.50 -8.82
N ALA A 119 -19.33 1.47 -9.74
CA ALA A 119 -20.59 1.75 -10.42
C ALA A 119 -21.08 0.57 -11.28
N ALA A 120 -20.17 -0.24 -11.80
CA ALA A 120 -20.49 -1.46 -12.54
C ALA A 120 -20.85 -2.66 -11.65
N GLY A 121 -20.95 -2.47 -10.34
CA GLY A 121 -21.26 -3.53 -9.37
C GLY A 121 -20.04 -4.21 -8.79
N ALA A 122 -18.87 -3.64 -8.97
CA ALA A 122 -17.59 -4.13 -8.45
C ALA A 122 -17.38 -5.64 -8.72
N PRO A 123 -17.41 -6.10 -9.98
CA PRO A 123 -17.25 -7.51 -10.30
C PRO A 123 -15.85 -8.02 -9.95
N CYS A 124 -15.77 -9.23 -9.40
CA CYS A 124 -14.52 -9.91 -9.11
C CYS A 124 -14.25 -11.04 -10.09
N PRO A 125 -12.98 -11.32 -10.43
CA PRO A 125 -12.64 -12.50 -11.21
C PRO A 125 -12.90 -13.79 -10.43
N ASP A 126 -12.96 -14.91 -11.13
CA ASP A 126 -13.17 -16.22 -10.50
C ASP A 126 -11.91 -16.75 -9.79
N ASN A 127 -10.75 -16.24 -10.16
CA ASN A 127 -9.45 -16.59 -9.58
C ASN A 127 -8.67 -15.35 -9.16
#